data_942ad2be946aec053fff0ca19bfb7128
#
_entry.id   942ad2be946aec053fff0ca19bfb7128
#
_cell.length_a   1.000
_cell.length_b   1.000
_cell.length_c   1.000
_cell.angle_alpha   90.00
_cell.angle_beta   90.00
_cell.angle_gamma   90.00
#
_symmetry.space_group_name_H-M   'P 1'
#
loop_
_entity.id
_entity.type
_entity.pdbx_description
1 polymer ?
#
loop_
_entity_poly.entity_id
_entity_poly.type
_entity_poly.pdbx_seq_one_letter_code
_entity_poly.pdbx_strand_id
1 'polypeptide(L)'
;MCGIVGIVSQSPVNESIYAALTLLQHRGQDAAGIVTVDDENRFRLRKANGLVSDVFHQEHMLRLQGNAGLGHVRYPTAGSSSVSEAQPFYVNSPYGVTLVHNGNLTNSVELKEKVFKTARRHVNTNSDSELLLNILANHLDHIPQDHLDPQDIFYAVRKTHKDVRGAYACLAMIIGHGMVAFRDPFGIRPLVLGKREENGKTDYMFASETVALDIVGFEFVRDIAAGEAVYVTFDGELYSQQCAESAVLNPCIFEYVYFARPDSTIDGVSVYAARVHMGEKLGQKIAKEWADEIDNIDVVIPVPETSTDIALQIARVLGKPYRQGFVKNRYVGRTFIMPGQAQRISSVRRKLNTIKAEFKDKNVLLVDDSIVRGTTSEQIVEMARSAGAKKIYFASAAPEIRYPNVYGIDMPSRDELIAYGRNVDEIAELIGVDKLIFQDLTALTESVQLENPAIQGFDCSVFTGEYITGDISPEYLEKIATQRNDNAKKKREKQASNLEIYNEQ
;
A
#
# COMPACT_ATOMS: atom_id res chain seq x y z
N MET A 1 -3.26 0.76 -2.06
CA MET A 1 -2.32 1.02 -0.95
C MET A 1 -1.89 2.46 -1.02
N CYS A 2 -1.79 3.14 0.12
CA CYS A 2 -1.39 4.54 0.17
C CYS A 2 0.06 4.69 0.65
N GLY A 3 0.68 5.85 0.43
CA GLY A 3 1.94 6.25 1.03
C GLY A 3 1.72 7.45 1.94
N ILE A 4 2.28 7.41 3.14
CA ILE A 4 2.21 8.49 4.11
C ILE A 4 3.59 8.94 4.54
N VAL A 5 3.72 10.24 4.83
CA VAL A 5 4.93 10.89 5.31
C VAL A 5 4.54 11.92 6.36
N GLY A 6 5.34 12.04 7.44
CA GLY A 6 5.23 13.10 8.43
C GLY A 6 6.62 13.54 8.87
N ILE A 7 6.84 14.84 8.97
CA ILE A 7 8.14 15.41 9.37
C ILE A 7 7.91 16.50 10.43
N VAL A 8 8.71 16.45 11.47
CA VAL A 8 8.91 17.55 12.45
C VAL A 8 10.37 17.91 12.42
N SER A 9 10.68 19.17 12.12
CA SER A 9 12.05 19.66 11.84
C SER A 9 12.25 21.07 12.38
N GLN A 10 13.49 21.54 12.35
CA GLN A 10 13.85 22.94 12.62
C GLN A 10 13.84 23.81 11.34
N SER A 11 13.72 23.18 10.18
CA SER A 11 13.71 23.80 8.85
C SER A 11 12.39 23.50 8.13
N PRO A 12 12.01 24.30 7.10
CA PRO A 12 10.79 24.03 6.32
C PRO A 12 10.79 22.63 5.70
N VAL A 13 9.66 21.91 5.86
CA VAL A 13 9.54 20.49 5.50
C VAL A 13 8.87 20.21 4.16
N ASN A 14 8.29 21.21 3.52
CA ASN A 14 7.49 21.06 2.30
C ASN A 14 8.27 20.38 1.16
N GLU A 15 9.50 20.76 0.87
CA GLU A 15 10.33 20.15 -0.19
C GLU A 15 10.70 18.70 0.15
N SER A 16 11.05 18.44 1.43
CA SER A 16 11.33 17.07 1.89
C SER A 16 10.10 16.16 1.78
N ILE A 17 8.92 16.65 2.14
CA ILE A 17 7.66 15.89 1.99
C ILE A 17 7.36 15.64 0.50
N TYR A 18 7.53 16.66 -0.37
CA TYR A 18 7.34 16.50 -1.80
C TYR A 18 8.27 15.42 -2.39
N ALA A 19 9.57 15.46 -2.04
CA ALA A 19 10.55 14.48 -2.51
C ALA A 19 10.19 13.04 -2.03
N ALA A 20 9.88 12.90 -0.76
CA ALA A 20 9.47 11.62 -0.17
C ALA A 20 8.19 11.07 -0.81
N LEU A 21 7.16 11.89 -1.03
CA LEU A 21 5.93 11.48 -1.71
C LEU A 21 6.16 11.09 -3.17
N THR A 22 7.06 11.80 -3.87
CA THR A 22 7.44 11.46 -5.24
C THR A 22 8.07 10.06 -5.29
N LEU A 23 8.91 9.71 -4.31
CA LEU A 23 9.49 8.38 -4.21
C LEU A 23 8.45 7.31 -3.83
N LEU A 24 7.47 7.66 -2.99
CA LEU A 24 6.35 6.79 -2.61
C LEU A 24 5.22 6.74 -3.66
N GLN A 25 5.36 7.38 -4.82
CA GLN A 25 4.33 7.45 -5.87
C GLN A 25 3.89 6.07 -6.38
N HIS A 26 4.72 5.03 -6.24
CA HIS A 26 4.35 3.64 -6.56
C HIS A 26 3.22 3.10 -5.67
N ARG A 27 3.06 3.65 -4.46
CA ARG A 27 1.99 3.28 -3.52
C ARG A 27 0.65 3.93 -3.84
N GLY A 28 0.65 5.11 -4.47
CA GLY A 28 -0.58 5.83 -4.80
C GLY A 28 -0.41 6.80 -5.96
N GLN A 29 -1.33 6.82 -6.93
CA GLN A 29 -1.25 7.64 -8.16
C GLN A 29 -2.58 8.34 -8.48
N ASP A 30 -3.58 8.26 -7.58
CA ASP A 30 -4.93 8.81 -7.80
C ASP A 30 -5.04 10.25 -7.32
N ALA A 31 -4.49 10.52 -6.15
CA ALA A 31 -4.47 11.86 -5.55
C ALA A 31 -3.23 12.03 -4.67
N ALA A 32 -2.82 13.28 -4.48
CA ALA A 32 -1.75 13.66 -3.55
C ALA A 32 -2.19 14.85 -2.69
N GLY A 33 -1.65 14.93 -1.45
CA GLY A 33 -1.90 16.04 -0.55
C GLY A 33 -0.76 16.28 0.41
N ILE A 34 -0.53 17.55 0.73
CA ILE A 34 0.43 18.01 1.74
C ILE A 34 -0.28 19.02 2.63
N VAL A 35 -0.04 18.90 3.94
CA VAL A 35 -0.39 19.91 4.93
C VAL A 35 0.83 20.26 5.77
N THR A 36 1.02 21.54 6.05
CA THR A 36 2.07 22.05 6.93
C THR A 36 1.47 22.95 8.01
N VAL A 37 2.22 23.18 9.09
CA VAL A 37 1.89 24.14 10.15
C VAL A 37 2.83 25.34 10.00
N ASP A 38 2.27 26.53 9.76
CA ASP A 38 3.04 27.77 9.65
C ASP A 38 3.39 28.37 11.02
N ASP A 39 4.20 29.43 11.02
CA ASP A 39 4.67 30.15 12.22
C ASP A 39 3.52 30.81 13.02
N GLU A 40 2.33 30.95 12.42
CA GLU A 40 1.13 31.47 13.11
C GLU A 40 0.25 30.35 13.68
N ASN A 41 0.75 29.10 13.72
CA ASN A 41 0.02 27.89 14.12
C ASN A 41 -1.24 27.65 13.26
N ARG A 42 -1.14 27.85 11.95
CA ARG A 42 -2.23 27.58 11.01
C ARG A 42 -1.84 26.44 10.07
N PHE A 43 -2.82 25.59 9.76
CA PHE A 43 -2.64 24.59 8.70
C PHE A 43 -2.68 25.23 7.32
N ARG A 44 -1.66 24.93 6.50
CA ARG A 44 -1.60 25.21 5.06
C ARG A 44 -1.77 23.90 4.34
N LEU A 45 -2.88 23.75 3.61
CA LEU A 45 -3.26 22.48 2.97
C LEU A 45 -3.40 22.65 1.45
N ARG A 46 -2.79 21.75 0.71
CA ARG A 46 -3.06 21.53 -0.72
C ARG A 46 -3.26 20.05 -0.96
N LYS A 47 -4.37 19.67 -1.64
CA LYS A 47 -4.62 18.32 -2.11
C LYS A 47 -5.43 18.35 -3.39
N ALA A 48 -5.17 17.41 -4.31
CA ALA A 48 -5.92 17.25 -5.55
C ALA A 48 -5.72 15.84 -6.13
N ASN A 49 -6.50 15.50 -7.14
CA ASN A 49 -6.29 14.30 -7.94
C ASN A 49 -5.09 14.49 -8.87
N GLY A 50 -4.32 13.45 -9.08
CA GLY A 50 -3.12 13.41 -9.92
C GLY A 50 -1.88 12.91 -9.20
N LEU A 51 -0.78 12.87 -9.94
CA LEU A 51 0.54 12.55 -9.38
C LEU A 51 1.04 13.74 -8.54
N VAL A 52 2.05 13.50 -7.71
CA VAL A 52 2.69 14.55 -6.89
C VAL A 52 3.12 15.74 -7.76
N SER A 53 3.74 15.48 -8.91
CA SER A 53 4.14 16.52 -9.87
C SER A 53 2.98 17.30 -10.50
N ASP A 54 1.80 16.68 -10.61
CA ASP A 54 0.62 17.31 -11.19
C ASP A 54 -0.11 18.20 -10.18
N VAL A 55 -0.06 17.82 -8.89
CA VAL A 55 -0.77 18.51 -7.80
C VAL A 55 0.03 19.70 -7.25
N PHE A 56 1.37 19.56 -7.17
CA PHE A 56 2.23 20.55 -6.52
C PHE A 56 3.12 21.28 -7.53
N HIS A 57 2.75 22.52 -7.81
CA HIS A 57 3.55 23.46 -8.60
C HIS A 57 4.30 24.43 -7.68
N GLN A 58 5.23 25.20 -8.23
CA GLN A 58 6.08 26.13 -7.47
C GLN A 58 5.28 27.07 -6.55
N GLU A 59 4.16 27.61 -7.05
CA GLU A 59 3.29 28.51 -6.27
C GLU A 59 2.68 27.85 -5.05
N HIS A 60 2.33 26.55 -5.14
CA HIS A 60 1.82 25.79 -4.01
C HIS A 60 2.91 25.52 -2.98
N MET A 61 4.11 25.17 -3.43
CA MET A 61 5.24 24.91 -2.55
C MET A 61 5.66 26.15 -1.77
N LEU A 62 5.58 27.34 -2.38
CA LEU A 62 5.84 28.61 -1.68
C LEU A 62 4.82 28.94 -0.60
N ARG A 63 3.61 28.39 -0.67
CA ARG A 63 2.55 28.60 0.33
C ARG A 63 2.52 27.52 1.42
N LEU A 64 3.10 26.36 1.17
CA LEU A 64 3.19 25.25 2.11
C LEU A 64 4.44 25.35 3.00
N GLN A 65 4.73 26.55 3.50
CA GLN A 65 5.84 26.75 4.44
C GLN A 65 5.46 26.26 5.83
N GLY A 66 6.45 25.78 6.58
CA GLY A 66 6.29 25.31 7.95
C GLY A 66 7.30 24.23 8.29
N ASN A 67 7.56 24.07 9.59
CA ASN A 67 8.58 23.17 10.12
C ASN A 67 8.00 21.79 10.53
N ALA A 68 6.70 21.63 10.45
CA ALA A 68 6.02 20.35 10.60
C ALA A 68 4.99 20.15 9.49
N GLY A 69 4.84 18.93 9.01
CA GLY A 69 3.89 18.65 7.95
C GLY A 69 3.62 17.17 7.74
N LEU A 70 2.46 16.88 7.10
CA LEU A 70 2.05 15.56 6.65
C LEU A 70 1.90 15.53 5.14
N GLY A 71 2.22 14.39 4.55
CA GLY A 71 2.03 14.12 3.13
C GLY A 71 1.34 12.79 2.89
N HIS A 72 0.58 12.71 1.80
CA HIS A 72 -0.15 11.52 1.41
C HIS A 72 -0.18 11.34 -0.12
N VAL A 73 0.01 10.11 -0.59
CA VAL A 73 -0.30 9.67 -1.95
C VAL A 73 -1.35 8.57 -1.89
N ARG A 74 -2.47 8.78 -2.61
CA ARG A 74 -3.66 7.94 -2.52
C ARG A 74 -3.69 6.88 -3.60
N TYR A 75 -4.07 5.67 -3.17
CA TYR A 75 -4.59 4.62 -4.02
C TYR A 75 -6.04 4.34 -3.59
N PRO A 76 -7.03 4.44 -4.47
CA PRO A 76 -8.43 4.31 -4.07
C PRO A 76 -8.73 2.86 -3.68
N THR A 77 -9.04 2.63 -2.40
CA THR A 77 -9.41 1.30 -1.86
C THR A 77 -10.88 1.24 -1.49
N ALA A 78 -11.42 2.34 -1.03
CA ALA A 78 -12.83 2.55 -0.70
C ALA A 78 -13.24 3.96 -1.16
N GLY A 79 -14.56 4.20 -1.34
CA GLY A 79 -15.06 5.50 -1.73
C GLY A 79 -15.03 5.77 -3.24
N SER A 80 -15.00 7.04 -3.61
CA SER A 80 -14.94 7.53 -4.98
C SER A 80 -13.55 8.10 -5.32
N SER A 81 -13.30 8.40 -6.59
CA SER A 81 -12.11 9.15 -7.03
C SER A 81 -12.28 10.66 -6.86
N SER A 82 -13.16 11.10 -5.95
CA SER A 82 -13.40 12.52 -5.70
C SER A 82 -12.24 13.16 -4.94
N VAL A 83 -11.94 14.42 -5.24
CA VAL A 83 -10.96 15.25 -4.51
C VAL A 83 -11.32 15.38 -3.03
N SER A 84 -12.61 15.33 -2.67
CA SER A 84 -13.07 15.36 -1.26
C SER A 84 -12.51 14.20 -0.42
N GLU A 85 -12.23 13.06 -1.05
CA GLU A 85 -11.65 11.89 -0.39
C GLU A 85 -10.12 11.87 -0.40
N ALA A 86 -9.47 12.84 -1.07
CA ALA A 86 -8.03 13.00 -0.97
C ALA A 86 -7.62 13.41 0.46
N GLN A 87 -6.49 12.89 0.91
CA GLN A 87 -5.92 13.21 2.22
C GLN A 87 -4.80 14.25 2.07
N PRO A 88 -4.48 15.01 3.14
CA PRO A 88 -4.95 14.94 4.53
C PRO A 88 -6.39 15.36 4.77
N PHE A 89 -7.02 14.81 5.82
CA PHE A 89 -8.27 15.31 6.37
C PHE A 89 -8.02 16.25 7.53
N TYR A 90 -8.97 17.16 7.82
CA TYR A 90 -8.89 18.15 8.88
C TYR A 90 -10.21 18.28 9.65
N VAL A 91 -10.11 18.45 10.96
CA VAL A 91 -11.19 18.88 11.85
C VAL A 91 -10.71 20.01 12.72
N ASN A 92 -11.60 20.98 12.99
CA ASN A 92 -11.26 22.20 13.76
C ASN A 92 -11.36 22.02 15.28
N SER A 93 -12.07 21.01 15.76
CA SER A 93 -12.30 20.77 17.19
C SER A 93 -11.96 19.33 17.56
N PRO A 94 -11.33 19.11 18.75
CA PRO A 94 -10.60 20.08 19.56
C PRO A 94 -9.23 20.43 18.94
N TYR A 95 -8.63 21.54 19.33
CA TYR A 95 -7.25 21.98 19.00
C TYR A 95 -6.92 22.18 17.51
N GLY A 96 -7.75 21.76 16.57
CA GLY A 96 -7.38 21.63 15.16
C GLY A 96 -6.49 20.41 14.93
N VAL A 97 -7.05 19.39 14.28
CA VAL A 97 -6.34 18.11 14.02
C VAL A 97 -6.39 17.79 12.54
N THR A 98 -5.25 17.38 11.98
CA THR A 98 -5.17 16.83 10.63
C THR A 98 -4.61 15.42 10.67
N LEU A 99 -5.03 14.56 9.73
CA LEU A 99 -4.65 13.16 9.70
C LEU A 99 -4.46 12.64 8.28
N VAL A 100 -3.44 11.78 8.12
CA VAL A 100 -3.25 10.91 6.96
C VAL A 100 -3.23 9.44 7.41
N HIS A 101 -3.77 8.57 6.56
CA HIS A 101 -4.01 7.16 6.86
C HIS A 101 -3.66 6.27 5.66
N ASN A 102 -2.92 5.20 5.92
CA ASN A 102 -2.71 4.08 5.01
C ASN A 102 -3.36 2.83 5.61
N GLY A 103 -4.39 2.31 4.96
CA GLY A 103 -5.09 1.12 5.41
C GLY A 103 -6.55 1.07 4.97
N ASN A 104 -7.38 0.36 5.74
CA ASN A 104 -8.83 0.33 5.58
C ASN A 104 -9.48 -0.19 6.86
N LEU A 105 -10.56 0.47 7.29
CA LEU A 105 -11.34 0.09 8.47
C LEU A 105 -12.41 -0.94 8.10
N THR A 106 -12.53 -1.99 8.91
CA THR A 106 -13.53 -3.06 8.71
C THR A 106 -14.88 -2.74 9.33
N ASN A 107 -14.91 -1.90 10.37
CA ASN A 107 -16.14 -1.51 11.09
C ASN A 107 -16.63 -0.09 10.79
N SER A 108 -16.30 0.47 9.63
CA SER A 108 -16.61 1.87 9.26
C SER A 108 -18.10 2.24 9.36
N VAL A 109 -19.01 1.30 9.07
CA VAL A 109 -20.46 1.54 9.16
C VAL A 109 -20.90 1.74 10.61
N GLU A 110 -20.47 0.85 11.51
CA GLU A 110 -20.73 0.92 12.96
C GLU A 110 -20.16 2.23 13.54
N LEU A 111 -18.93 2.56 13.16
CA LEU A 111 -18.25 3.77 13.62
C LEU A 111 -18.95 5.06 13.17
N LYS A 112 -19.46 5.10 11.93
CA LYS A 112 -20.20 6.26 11.39
C LYS A 112 -21.45 6.54 12.23
N GLU A 113 -22.20 5.50 12.59
CA GLU A 113 -23.36 5.64 13.47
C GLU A 113 -22.96 6.09 14.89
N LYS A 114 -21.89 5.51 15.44
CA LYS A 114 -21.37 5.87 16.76
C LYS A 114 -20.98 7.33 16.80
N VAL A 115 -20.14 7.79 15.88
CA VAL A 115 -19.65 9.18 15.79
C VAL A 115 -20.81 10.16 15.69
N PHE A 116 -21.83 9.87 14.89
CA PHE A 116 -23.00 10.73 14.77
C PHE A 116 -23.83 10.77 16.05
N LYS A 117 -24.14 9.61 16.64
CA LYS A 117 -25.02 9.52 17.82
C LYS A 117 -24.38 10.04 19.11
N THR A 118 -23.09 9.75 19.32
CA THR A 118 -22.41 10.05 20.60
C THR A 118 -21.63 11.36 20.55
N ALA A 119 -20.86 11.59 19.50
CA ALA A 119 -20.02 12.78 19.36
C ALA A 119 -20.70 13.94 18.62
N ARG A 120 -21.87 13.70 18.00
CA ARG A 120 -22.59 14.68 17.16
C ARG A 120 -21.73 15.29 16.05
N ARG A 121 -20.76 14.50 15.56
CA ARG A 121 -19.85 14.90 14.46
C ARG A 121 -20.40 14.40 13.14
N HIS A 122 -20.47 15.27 12.16
CA HIS A 122 -20.85 14.91 10.80
C HIS A 122 -19.63 14.45 10.00
N VAL A 123 -19.77 13.35 9.25
CA VAL A 123 -18.77 12.84 8.33
C VAL A 123 -19.27 13.12 6.91
N ASN A 124 -18.54 13.94 6.18
CA ASN A 124 -18.98 14.47 4.90
C ASN A 124 -18.68 13.54 3.70
N THR A 125 -17.68 12.67 3.84
CA THR A 125 -17.24 11.74 2.78
C THR A 125 -17.57 10.29 3.11
N ASN A 126 -17.24 9.41 2.18
CA ASN A 126 -17.28 7.95 2.42
C ASN A 126 -15.89 7.37 2.80
N SER A 127 -14.91 8.25 3.05
CA SER A 127 -13.59 7.85 3.47
C SER A 127 -13.58 7.40 4.93
N ASP A 128 -13.02 6.24 5.17
CA ASP A 128 -12.75 5.73 6.52
C ASP A 128 -11.72 6.57 7.28
N SER A 129 -10.83 7.27 6.55
CA SER A 129 -9.84 8.18 7.13
C SER A 129 -10.46 9.41 7.79
N GLU A 130 -11.53 9.98 7.20
CA GLU A 130 -12.30 11.06 7.84
C GLU A 130 -12.97 10.58 9.13
N LEU A 131 -13.47 9.35 9.10
CA LEU A 131 -14.10 8.71 10.24
C LEU A 131 -13.08 8.48 11.37
N LEU A 132 -11.90 7.93 11.04
CA LEU A 132 -10.81 7.70 11.98
C LEU A 132 -10.34 9.01 12.63
N LEU A 133 -10.19 10.09 11.86
CA LEU A 133 -9.87 11.42 12.37
C LEU A 133 -10.92 11.92 13.37
N ASN A 134 -12.21 11.75 13.06
CA ASN A 134 -13.28 12.18 13.94
C ASN A 134 -13.35 11.37 15.25
N ILE A 135 -12.96 10.08 15.23
CA ILE A 135 -12.86 9.24 16.43
C ILE A 135 -11.70 9.71 17.30
N LEU A 136 -10.51 9.91 16.73
CA LEU A 136 -9.35 10.43 17.45
C LEU A 136 -9.66 11.79 18.07
N ALA A 137 -10.23 12.71 17.29
CA ALA A 137 -10.62 14.03 17.75
C ALA A 137 -11.68 13.98 18.89
N ASN A 138 -12.63 13.03 18.82
CA ASN A 138 -13.59 12.82 19.89
C ASN A 138 -12.93 12.36 21.20
N HIS A 139 -11.92 11.50 21.12
CA HIS A 139 -11.19 11.07 22.33
C HIS A 139 -10.32 12.18 22.91
N LEU A 140 -9.76 13.05 22.09
CA LEU A 140 -9.07 14.27 22.53
C LEU A 140 -10.03 15.27 23.19
N ASP A 141 -11.26 15.41 22.70
CA ASP A 141 -12.31 16.31 23.24
C ASP A 141 -12.76 15.93 24.65
N HIS A 142 -12.56 14.67 25.04
CA HIS A 142 -12.91 14.20 26.40
C HIS A 142 -11.80 14.46 27.46
N ILE A 143 -10.68 15.04 27.03
CA ILE A 143 -9.57 15.41 27.96
C ILE A 143 -9.85 16.80 28.51
N PRO A 144 -10.02 16.96 29.84
CA PRO A 144 -10.49 18.21 30.44
C PRO A 144 -9.34 19.22 30.67
N GLN A 145 -8.40 19.33 29.73
CA GLN A 145 -7.22 20.19 29.82
C GLN A 145 -7.06 21.07 28.59
N ASP A 146 -6.62 22.29 28.76
CA ASP A 146 -6.34 23.22 27.67
C ASP A 146 -5.00 22.90 26.95
N HIS A 147 -4.12 22.17 27.65
CA HIS A 147 -2.84 21.74 27.12
C HIS A 147 -2.67 20.24 27.28
N LEU A 148 -2.41 19.54 26.15
CA LEU A 148 -2.23 18.11 26.17
C LEU A 148 -0.79 17.74 26.51
N ASP A 149 -0.62 16.82 27.44
CA ASP A 149 0.65 16.15 27.68
C ASP A 149 0.80 14.86 26.84
N PRO A 150 1.98 14.22 26.77
CA PRO A 150 2.16 12.99 26.02
C PRO A 150 1.23 11.86 26.45
N GLN A 151 0.84 11.77 27.73
CA GLN A 151 -0.05 10.72 28.23
C GLN A 151 -1.48 10.92 27.75
N ASP A 152 -1.91 12.15 27.58
CA ASP A 152 -3.21 12.50 27.00
C ASP A 152 -3.32 12.04 25.55
N ILE A 153 -2.25 12.26 24.76
CA ILE A 153 -2.17 11.79 23.37
C ILE A 153 -2.25 10.27 23.32
N PHE A 154 -1.46 9.58 24.17
CA PHE A 154 -1.48 8.11 24.23
C PHE A 154 -2.82 7.57 24.75
N TYR A 155 -3.50 8.28 25.64
CA TYR A 155 -4.84 7.94 26.09
C TYR A 155 -5.83 7.99 24.91
N ALA A 156 -5.82 9.04 24.10
CA ALA A 156 -6.69 9.19 22.93
C ALA A 156 -6.43 8.07 21.89
N VAL A 157 -5.16 7.74 21.61
CA VAL A 157 -4.80 6.63 20.71
C VAL A 157 -5.26 5.29 21.28
N ARG A 158 -5.08 5.04 22.58
CA ARG A 158 -5.55 3.82 23.26
C ARG A 158 -7.06 3.63 23.14
N LYS A 159 -7.83 4.71 23.27
CA LYS A 159 -9.28 4.70 23.06
C LYS A 159 -9.63 4.48 21.61
N THR A 160 -8.88 5.07 20.68
CA THR A 160 -9.04 4.84 19.24
C THR A 160 -8.84 3.37 18.88
N HIS A 161 -7.79 2.69 19.39
CA HIS A 161 -7.58 1.26 19.18
C HIS A 161 -8.72 0.37 19.68
N LYS A 162 -9.43 0.79 20.75
CA LYS A 162 -10.61 0.06 21.26
C LYS A 162 -11.82 0.17 20.35
N ASP A 163 -11.98 1.30 19.69
CA ASP A 163 -13.13 1.58 18.84
C ASP A 163 -12.95 1.07 17.41
N VAL A 164 -11.74 1.19 16.86
CA VAL A 164 -11.44 0.98 15.44
C VAL A 164 -10.94 -0.43 15.20
N ARG A 165 -11.48 -1.07 14.14
CA ARG A 165 -11.02 -2.36 13.63
C ARG A 165 -10.57 -2.25 12.18
N GLY A 166 -9.60 -3.07 11.79
CA GLY A 166 -9.02 -3.08 10.46
C GLY A 166 -7.52 -2.85 10.47
N ALA A 167 -6.99 -2.45 9.33
CA ALA A 167 -5.58 -2.12 9.18
C ALA A 167 -5.40 -0.60 9.07
N TYR A 168 -4.48 -0.05 9.85
CA TYR A 168 -4.16 1.37 9.76
C TYR A 168 -2.75 1.70 10.26
N ALA A 169 -2.04 2.46 9.43
CA ALA A 169 -0.88 3.25 9.81
C ALA A 169 -1.27 4.72 9.65
N CYS A 170 -1.15 5.50 10.71
CA CYS A 170 -1.68 6.86 10.79
C CYS A 170 -0.65 7.86 11.26
N LEU A 171 -0.72 9.06 10.69
CA LEU A 171 -0.01 10.23 11.19
C LEU A 171 -1.03 11.34 11.41
N ALA A 172 -1.03 11.95 12.59
CA ALA A 172 -1.89 13.08 12.89
C ALA A 172 -1.06 14.23 13.49
N MET A 173 -1.36 15.46 13.09
CA MET A 173 -0.82 16.67 13.71
C MET A 173 -1.92 17.39 14.49
N ILE A 174 -1.56 17.86 15.67
CA ILE A 174 -2.42 18.62 16.60
C ILE A 174 -1.80 20.00 16.77
N ILE A 175 -2.53 21.05 16.38
CA ILE A 175 -2.03 22.44 16.44
C ILE A 175 -1.59 22.80 17.85
N GLY A 176 -0.42 23.43 17.95
CA GLY A 176 0.19 23.87 19.21
C GLY A 176 0.80 22.76 20.06
N HIS A 177 0.76 21.49 19.62
CA HIS A 177 1.22 20.35 20.41
C HIS A 177 2.30 19.53 19.70
N GLY A 178 1.98 18.88 18.56
CA GLY A 178 2.93 18.03 17.88
C GLY A 178 2.30 17.07 16.89
N MET A 179 3.07 16.02 16.57
CA MET A 179 2.69 14.96 15.62
C MET A 179 2.66 13.60 16.34
N VAL A 180 1.59 12.84 16.15
CA VAL A 180 1.48 11.45 16.61
C VAL A 180 1.42 10.50 15.43
N ALA A 181 2.25 9.46 15.49
CA ALA A 181 2.26 8.31 14.59
C ALA A 181 1.75 7.09 15.35
N PHE A 182 0.82 6.33 14.79
CA PHE A 182 0.36 5.10 15.42
C PHE A 182 -0.01 4.03 14.40
N ARG A 183 0.15 2.77 14.78
CA ARG A 183 -0.02 1.59 13.94
C ARG A 183 -1.06 0.65 14.55
N ASP A 184 -1.85 -0.03 13.72
CA ASP A 184 -2.88 -0.96 14.18
C ASP A 184 -2.30 -2.09 15.08
N PRO A 185 -3.14 -2.75 15.91
CA PRO A 185 -2.68 -3.77 16.86
C PRO A 185 -2.03 -5.01 16.23
N PHE A 186 -2.19 -5.20 14.92
CA PHE A 186 -1.58 -6.31 14.18
C PHE A 186 -0.38 -5.86 13.33
N GLY A 187 -0.14 -4.55 13.23
CA GLY A 187 0.95 -4.01 12.41
C GLY A 187 0.81 -4.38 10.92
N ILE A 188 -0.44 -4.42 10.40
CA ILE A 188 -0.71 -4.87 9.03
C ILE A 188 -0.06 -3.95 8.01
N ARG A 189 -0.11 -2.62 8.24
CA ARG A 189 0.50 -1.62 7.35
C ARG A 189 1.83 -1.14 7.91
N PRO A 190 2.85 -0.97 7.05
CA PRO A 190 4.16 -0.53 7.50
C PRO A 190 4.18 0.94 7.93
N LEU A 191 5.00 1.24 8.93
CA LEU A 191 5.29 2.59 9.38
C LEU A 191 6.66 2.61 10.04
N VAL A 192 7.55 3.46 9.56
CA VAL A 192 8.94 3.58 10.03
C VAL A 192 9.21 4.94 10.64
N LEU A 193 10.16 5.00 11.56
CA LEU A 193 10.70 6.20 12.20
C LEU A 193 12.14 6.42 11.74
N GLY A 194 12.42 7.63 11.29
CA GLY A 194 13.76 8.15 11.02
C GLY A 194 14.09 9.38 11.84
N LYS A 195 15.37 9.67 11.97
CA LYS A 195 15.89 10.90 12.61
C LYS A 195 17.00 11.54 11.79
N ARG A 196 17.20 12.82 11.99
CA ARG A 196 18.31 13.58 11.44
C ARG A 196 18.78 14.61 12.45
N GLU A 197 20.09 14.74 12.63
CA GLU A 197 20.66 15.78 13.48
C GLU A 197 20.99 17.00 12.60
N GLU A 198 20.42 18.15 12.94
CA GLU A 198 20.67 19.41 12.25
C GLU A 198 20.84 20.55 13.27
N ASN A 199 21.96 21.26 13.21
CA ASN A 199 22.28 22.40 14.10
C ASN A 199 22.17 22.08 15.59
N GLY A 200 22.51 20.84 16.00
CA GLY A 200 22.44 20.38 17.40
C GLY A 200 21.04 20.08 17.91
N LYS A 201 20.07 19.95 17.02
CA LYS A 201 18.69 19.51 17.30
C LYS A 201 18.36 18.29 16.45
N THR A 202 17.42 17.48 16.93
CA THR A 202 16.98 16.27 16.25
C THR A 202 15.68 16.53 15.50
N ASP A 203 15.68 16.31 14.20
CA ASP A 203 14.50 16.23 13.36
C ASP A 203 13.98 14.79 13.34
N TYR A 204 12.66 14.59 13.23
CA TYR A 204 12.04 13.29 13.14
C TYR A 204 11.16 13.17 11.89
N MET A 205 11.21 11.99 11.29
CA MET A 205 10.40 11.66 10.12
C MET A 205 9.72 10.30 10.30
N PHE A 206 8.44 10.23 9.92
CA PHE A 206 7.67 9.01 9.78
C PHE A 206 7.36 8.76 8.32
N ALA A 207 7.42 7.52 7.86
CA ALA A 207 7.09 7.18 6.49
C ALA A 207 6.54 5.74 6.38
N SER A 208 5.88 5.46 5.25
CA SER A 208 5.43 4.10 4.94
C SER A 208 6.59 3.15 4.61
N GLU A 209 7.71 3.66 4.09
CA GLU A 209 8.88 2.86 3.68
C GLU A 209 10.18 3.59 3.98
N THR A 210 11.26 2.83 4.28
CA THR A 210 12.59 3.39 4.60
C THR A 210 13.20 4.21 3.48
N VAL A 211 12.95 3.87 2.21
CA VAL A 211 13.44 4.63 1.06
C VAL A 211 13.01 6.11 1.06
N ALA A 212 11.87 6.41 1.72
CA ALA A 212 11.42 7.79 1.86
C ALA A 212 12.28 8.58 2.88
N LEU A 213 12.90 7.90 3.86
CA LEU A 213 13.87 8.49 4.78
C LEU A 213 15.18 8.82 4.03
N ASP A 214 15.67 7.84 3.25
CA ASP A 214 16.95 7.92 2.56
C ASP A 214 17.02 9.11 1.60
N ILE A 215 15.95 9.35 0.81
CA ILE A 215 15.94 10.41 -0.21
C ILE A 215 16.06 11.81 0.39
N VAL A 216 15.66 11.99 1.66
CA VAL A 216 15.70 13.30 2.34
C VAL A 216 16.72 13.35 3.48
N GLY A 217 17.58 12.32 3.57
CA GLY A 217 18.74 12.29 4.47
C GLY A 217 18.41 12.05 5.94
N PHE A 218 17.34 11.27 6.23
CA PHE A 218 17.05 10.78 7.57
C PHE A 218 17.61 9.38 7.76
N GLU A 219 18.24 9.14 8.89
CA GLU A 219 18.67 7.79 9.30
C GLU A 219 17.48 6.99 9.82
N PHE A 220 17.34 5.75 9.35
CA PHE A 220 16.36 4.81 9.89
C PHE A 220 16.65 4.51 11.37
N VAL A 221 15.66 4.67 12.22
CA VAL A 221 15.77 4.37 13.66
C VAL A 221 15.17 2.98 13.94
N ARG A 222 13.90 2.78 13.58
CA ARG A 222 13.17 1.54 13.76
C ARG A 222 11.80 1.56 13.08
N ASP A 223 11.20 0.41 12.95
CA ASP A 223 9.78 0.28 12.67
C ASP A 223 8.95 0.71 13.88
N ILE A 224 7.73 1.24 13.65
CA ILE A 224 6.72 1.43 14.70
C ILE A 224 6.10 0.06 14.98
N ALA A 225 6.10 -0.36 16.22
CA ALA A 225 5.57 -1.66 16.60
C ALA A 225 4.04 -1.75 16.41
N ALA A 226 3.52 -2.97 16.30
CA ALA A 226 2.09 -3.21 16.28
C ALA A 226 1.42 -2.61 17.53
N GLY A 227 0.37 -1.80 17.36
CA GLY A 227 -0.36 -1.15 18.44
C GLY A 227 0.37 -0.01 19.16
N GLU A 228 1.57 0.34 18.73
CA GLU A 228 2.37 1.42 19.30
C GLU A 228 1.93 2.79 18.78
N ALA A 229 2.07 3.81 19.64
CA ALA A 229 2.05 5.22 19.27
C ALA A 229 3.40 5.89 19.60
N VAL A 230 3.87 6.73 18.69
CA VAL A 230 5.03 7.60 18.86
C VAL A 230 4.57 9.04 18.69
N TYR A 231 4.90 9.88 19.66
CA TYR A 231 4.53 11.29 19.67
C TYR A 231 5.79 12.15 19.65
N VAL A 232 5.82 13.14 18.77
CA VAL A 232 6.89 14.13 18.67
C VAL A 232 6.29 15.52 18.86
N THR A 233 6.74 16.27 19.86
CA THR A 233 6.35 17.67 20.03
C THR A 233 6.94 18.52 18.92
N PHE A 234 6.36 19.70 18.64
CA PHE A 234 6.96 20.62 17.65
C PHE A 234 8.33 21.17 18.10
N ASP A 235 8.67 21.06 19.39
CA ASP A 235 10.00 21.39 19.93
C ASP A 235 11.03 20.27 19.73
N GLY A 236 10.61 19.09 19.23
CA GLY A 236 11.48 17.96 18.90
C GLY A 236 11.68 16.95 20.04
N GLU A 237 10.83 16.93 21.06
CA GLU A 237 10.84 15.88 22.08
C GLU A 237 10.06 14.65 21.60
N LEU A 238 10.66 13.46 21.72
CA LEU A 238 10.07 12.21 21.27
C LEU A 238 9.64 11.34 22.45
N TYR A 239 8.42 10.85 22.38
CA TYR A 239 7.80 9.94 23.34
C TYR A 239 7.22 8.73 22.60
N SER A 240 7.21 7.56 23.23
CA SER A 240 6.57 6.37 22.66
C SER A 240 5.88 5.54 23.72
N GLN A 241 4.78 4.88 23.35
CA GLN A 241 4.03 4.01 24.25
C GLN A 241 3.29 2.93 23.49
N GLN A 242 3.25 1.70 24.06
CA GLN A 242 2.33 0.67 23.60
C GLN A 242 0.90 1.07 23.99
N CYS A 243 0.03 1.27 23.02
CA CYS A 243 -1.34 1.76 23.20
C CYS A 243 -2.40 0.67 23.01
N ALA A 244 -2.11 -0.43 22.31
CA ALA A 244 -3.03 -1.56 22.21
C ALA A 244 -2.93 -2.48 23.43
N GLU A 245 -4.05 -3.03 23.90
CA GLU A 245 -4.10 -3.96 25.03
C GLU A 245 -3.47 -5.32 24.68
N SER A 246 -3.63 -5.74 23.42
CA SER A 246 -2.95 -6.91 22.85
C SER A 246 -2.43 -6.52 21.47
N ALA A 247 -1.16 -6.79 21.23
CA ALA A 247 -0.52 -6.50 19.96
C ALA A 247 0.25 -7.73 19.48
N VAL A 248 0.05 -8.11 18.23
CA VAL A 248 0.75 -9.23 17.59
C VAL A 248 1.12 -8.81 16.19
N LEU A 249 2.41 -8.83 15.87
CA LEU A 249 2.88 -8.44 14.55
C LEU A 249 2.49 -9.49 13.49
N ASN A 250 1.59 -9.10 12.61
CA ASN A 250 1.14 -9.86 11.43
C ASN A 250 1.11 -8.94 10.19
N PRO A 251 2.28 -8.57 9.66
CA PRO A 251 2.36 -7.66 8.53
C PRO A 251 1.72 -8.28 7.28
N CYS A 252 1.23 -7.44 6.40
CA CYS A 252 0.67 -7.88 5.13
C CYS A 252 1.75 -8.51 4.26
N ILE A 253 1.61 -9.79 3.91
CA ILE A 253 2.60 -10.51 3.10
C ILE A 253 2.79 -9.88 1.72
N PHE A 254 1.76 -9.22 1.17
CA PHE A 254 1.83 -8.54 -0.13
C PHE A 254 2.73 -7.29 -0.15
N GLU A 255 3.10 -6.75 1.01
CA GLU A 255 4.14 -5.71 1.05
C GLU A 255 5.47 -6.27 0.51
N TYR A 256 5.84 -7.47 0.89
CA TYR A 256 7.08 -8.12 0.45
C TYR A 256 6.99 -8.67 -0.98
N VAL A 257 5.82 -9.18 -1.38
CA VAL A 257 5.62 -9.74 -2.72
C VAL A 257 5.62 -8.66 -3.80
N TYR A 258 4.86 -7.56 -3.56
CA TYR A 258 4.54 -6.62 -4.63
C TYR A 258 4.69 -5.14 -4.28
N PHE A 259 4.11 -4.68 -3.13
CA PHE A 259 3.89 -3.25 -2.94
C PHE A 259 5.15 -2.48 -2.59
N ALA A 260 5.94 -2.97 -1.64
CA ALA A 260 7.14 -2.26 -1.22
C ALA A 260 8.21 -2.27 -2.31
N ARG A 261 9.01 -1.24 -2.32
CA ARG A 261 10.20 -1.18 -3.18
C ARG A 261 11.23 -2.22 -2.71
N PRO A 262 12.01 -2.82 -3.63
CA PRO A 262 13.02 -3.80 -3.24
C PRO A 262 14.11 -3.21 -2.34
N ASP A 263 14.39 -1.92 -2.45
CA ASP A 263 15.36 -1.18 -1.64
C ASP A 263 14.81 -0.75 -0.26
N SER A 264 13.58 -1.14 0.11
CA SER A 264 12.98 -0.90 1.42
C SER A 264 13.29 -2.01 2.42
N THR A 265 13.36 -1.62 3.70
CA THR A 265 13.31 -2.54 4.86
C THR A 265 12.01 -2.28 5.62
N ILE A 266 11.25 -3.33 5.93
CA ILE A 266 9.97 -3.28 6.63
C ILE A 266 9.96 -4.36 7.71
N ASP A 267 9.64 -3.99 8.95
CA ASP A 267 9.62 -4.89 10.11
C ASP A 267 10.92 -5.71 10.22
N GLY A 268 12.04 -5.05 9.97
CA GLY A 268 13.37 -5.66 10.01
C GLY A 268 13.69 -6.62 8.85
N VAL A 269 12.83 -6.67 7.82
CA VAL A 269 12.99 -7.53 6.63
C VAL A 269 13.43 -6.71 5.44
N SER A 270 14.55 -7.06 4.80
CA SER A 270 14.89 -6.56 3.47
C SER A 270 13.93 -7.12 2.43
N VAL A 271 13.18 -6.24 1.76
CA VAL A 271 12.23 -6.64 0.70
C VAL A 271 12.96 -7.35 -0.44
N TYR A 272 14.15 -6.86 -0.82
CA TYR A 272 14.99 -7.50 -1.83
C TYR A 272 15.39 -8.92 -1.44
N ALA A 273 15.93 -9.11 -0.22
CA ALA A 273 16.35 -10.42 0.24
C ALA A 273 15.18 -11.42 0.34
N ALA A 274 14.00 -10.96 0.82
CA ALA A 274 12.80 -11.78 0.83
C ALA A 274 12.41 -12.24 -0.60
N ARG A 275 12.49 -11.37 -1.60
CA ARG A 275 12.21 -11.72 -3.01
C ARG A 275 13.26 -12.68 -3.59
N VAL A 276 14.52 -12.54 -3.21
CA VAL A 276 15.58 -13.52 -3.55
C VAL A 276 15.22 -14.90 -3.00
N HIS A 277 14.84 -15.01 -1.72
CA HIS A 277 14.41 -16.26 -1.12
C HIS A 277 13.13 -16.84 -1.75
N MET A 278 12.15 -15.99 -2.10
CA MET A 278 10.96 -16.42 -2.86
C MET A 278 11.36 -17.08 -4.18
N GLY A 279 12.30 -16.46 -4.90
CA GLY A 279 12.80 -16.99 -6.17
C GLY A 279 13.57 -18.31 -6.02
N GLU A 280 14.40 -18.45 -4.98
CA GLU A 280 15.10 -19.70 -4.69
C GLU A 280 14.15 -20.85 -4.39
N LYS A 281 13.16 -20.63 -3.50
CA LYS A 281 12.16 -21.65 -3.14
C LYS A 281 11.26 -22.02 -4.32
N LEU A 282 10.80 -21.06 -5.10
CA LEU A 282 10.01 -21.34 -6.30
C LEU A 282 10.84 -22.07 -7.37
N GLY A 283 12.10 -21.70 -7.55
CA GLY A 283 13.02 -22.41 -8.43
C GLY A 283 13.22 -23.86 -8.03
N GLN A 284 13.38 -24.14 -6.72
CA GLN A 284 13.47 -25.50 -6.19
C GLN A 284 12.17 -26.29 -6.40
N LYS A 285 11.01 -25.65 -6.22
CA LYS A 285 9.72 -26.28 -6.50
C LYS A 285 9.60 -26.65 -7.99
N ILE A 286 9.93 -25.73 -8.90
CA ILE A 286 9.94 -25.97 -10.34
C ILE A 286 10.89 -27.14 -10.68
N ALA A 287 12.10 -27.13 -10.12
CA ALA A 287 13.08 -28.20 -10.34
C ALA A 287 12.55 -29.58 -9.92
N LYS A 288 11.75 -29.65 -8.88
CA LYS A 288 11.16 -30.89 -8.38
C LYS A 288 9.92 -31.31 -9.18
N GLU A 289 8.98 -30.40 -9.42
CA GLU A 289 7.68 -30.75 -10.01
C GLU A 289 7.71 -30.84 -11.53
N TRP A 290 8.66 -30.17 -12.17
CA TRP A 290 8.85 -30.16 -13.63
C TRP A 290 10.18 -30.80 -14.04
N ALA A 291 10.70 -31.74 -13.26
CA ALA A 291 12.02 -32.38 -13.50
C ALA A 291 12.20 -32.86 -14.96
N ASP A 292 11.16 -33.43 -15.57
CA ASP A 292 11.19 -33.96 -16.95
C ASP A 292 11.04 -32.83 -18.01
N GLU A 293 10.70 -31.62 -17.61
CA GLU A 293 10.46 -30.49 -18.52
C GLU A 293 11.55 -29.42 -18.47
N ILE A 294 12.43 -29.45 -17.46
CA ILE A 294 13.46 -28.40 -17.27
C ILE A 294 14.32 -28.26 -18.50
N ASP A 295 14.74 -29.38 -19.12
CA ASP A 295 15.60 -29.36 -20.28
C ASP A 295 14.94 -28.70 -21.51
N ASN A 296 13.62 -28.70 -21.56
CA ASN A 296 12.84 -28.04 -22.58
C ASN A 296 12.76 -26.54 -22.44
N ILE A 297 13.06 -25.96 -21.23
CA ILE A 297 13.04 -24.52 -20.99
C ILE A 297 14.33 -23.90 -21.54
N ASP A 298 14.21 -23.01 -22.52
CA ASP A 298 15.35 -22.32 -23.14
C ASP A 298 15.78 -21.08 -22.35
N VAL A 299 14.82 -20.38 -21.70
CA VAL A 299 15.09 -19.09 -21.09
C VAL A 299 14.05 -18.74 -20.03
N VAL A 300 14.49 -18.04 -18.96
CA VAL A 300 13.63 -17.45 -17.93
C VAL A 300 13.49 -15.95 -18.18
N ILE A 301 12.26 -15.45 -18.22
CA ILE A 301 11.93 -14.06 -18.56
C ILE A 301 11.00 -13.49 -17.48
N PRO A 302 11.38 -12.40 -16.77
CA PRO A 302 10.49 -11.73 -15.82
C PRO A 302 9.43 -10.90 -16.53
N VAL A 303 8.27 -10.78 -15.87
CA VAL A 303 7.31 -9.72 -16.13
C VAL A 303 7.80 -8.50 -15.33
N PRO A 304 8.24 -7.40 -15.98
CA PRO A 304 8.87 -6.30 -15.24
C PRO A 304 7.85 -5.48 -14.44
N GLU A 305 8.24 -4.93 -13.25
CA GLU A 305 9.59 -4.92 -12.69
C GLU A 305 9.71 -5.79 -11.43
N THR A 306 8.62 -6.07 -10.72
CA THR A 306 8.57 -6.72 -9.40
C THR A 306 9.09 -8.15 -9.38
N SER A 307 8.91 -8.90 -10.47
CA SER A 307 9.38 -10.28 -10.58
C SER A 307 10.83 -10.43 -11.05
N THR A 308 11.55 -9.33 -11.29
CA THR A 308 12.93 -9.35 -11.83
C THR A 308 13.89 -10.14 -10.96
N ASP A 309 13.94 -9.84 -9.66
CA ASP A 309 14.84 -10.47 -8.70
C ASP A 309 14.47 -11.96 -8.50
N ILE A 310 13.19 -12.25 -8.45
CA ILE A 310 12.63 -13.60 -8.32
C ILE A 310 13.03 -14.47 -9.53
N ALA A 311 12.80 -13.95 -10.74
CA ALA A 311 13.13 -14.66 -11.98
C ALA A 311 14.63 -14.93 -12.12
N LEU A 312 15.48 -14.00 -11.67
CA LEU A 312 16.93 -14.18 -11.66
C LEU A 312 17.33 -15.38 -10.78
N GLN A 313 16.74 -15.53 -9.61
CA GLN A 313 17.03 -16.66 -8.74
C GLN A 313 16.47 -17.97 -9.28
N ILE A 314 15.28 -17.97 -9.86
CA ILE A 314 14.73 -19.14 -10.54
C ILE A 314 15.68 -19.59 -11.66
N ALA A 315 16.13 -18.67 -12.50
CA ALA A 315 17.09 -18.96 -13.58
C ALA A 315 18.38 -19.60 -13.04
N ARG A 316 18.91 -19.07 -11.93
CA ARG A 316 20.09 -19.58 -11.26
C ARG A 316 19.88 -21.03 -10.75
N VAL A 317 18.76 -21.28 -10.04
CA VAL A 317 18.44 -22.60 -9.49
C VAL A 317 18.26 -23.63 -10.59
N LEU A 318 17.60 -23.26 -11.71
CA LEU A 318 17.37 -24.16 -12.85
C LEU A 318 18.58 -24.30 -13.78
N GLY A 319 19.64 -23.49 -13.62
CA GLY A 319 20.78 -23.46 -14.54
C GLY A 319 20.40 -22.95 -15.94
N LYS A 320 19.38 -22.09 -16.05
CA LYS A 320 18.86 -21.58 -17.33
C LYS A 320 19.25 -20.11 -17.54
N PRO A 321 19.39 -19.68 -18.81
CA PRO A 321 19.64 -18.27 -19.11
C PRO A 321 18.51 -17.36 -18.58
N TYR A 322 18.88 -16.28 -17.89
CA TYR A 322 17.97 -15.15 -17.61
C TYR A 322 18.07 -14.13 -18.74
N ARG A 323 16.93 -13.62 -19.23
CA ARG A 323 16.87 -12.58 -20.26
C ARG A 323 15.72 -11.62 -20.00
N GLN A 324 15.92 -10.35 -20.35
CA GLN A 324 14.83 -9.39 -20.44
C GLN A 324 14.08 -9.57 -21.75
N GLY A 325 12.88 -10.14 -21.67
CA GLY A 325 12.01 -10.30 -22.86
C GLY A 325 11.02 -9.15 -23.04
N PHE A 326 10.73 -8.43 -21.96
CA PHE A 326 9.81 -7.27 -21.97
C PHE A 326 10.54 -5.98 -21.59
N VAL A 327 10.16 -4.89 -22.25
CA VAL A 327 10.65 -3.54 -21.94
C VAL A 327 9.45 -2.66 -21.56
N LYS A 328 9.52 -2.08 -20.37
CA LYS A 328 8.48 -1.15 -19.89
C LYS A 328 8.71 0.25 -20.46
N ASN A 329 7.65 0.84 -21.02
CA ASN A 329 7.68 2.24 -21.40
C ASN A 329 7.59 3.13 -20.14
N ARG A 330 8.71 3.78 -19.79
CA ARG A 330 8.83 4.61 -18.59
C ARG A 330 8.01 5.91 -18.66
N TYR A 331 7.62 6.33 -19.86
CA TYR A 331 6.88 7.58 -20.09
C TYR A 331 5.35 7.39 -20.11
N VAL A 332 4.88 6.14 -20.04
CA VAL A 332 3.45 5.83 -19.88
C VAL A 332 3.20 5.50 -18.42
N GLY A 333 2.66 6.46 -17.68
CA GLY A 333 2.22 6.27 -16.30
C GLY A 333 1.14 5.18 -16.18
N ARG A 334 0.74 4.82 -14.96
CA ARG A 334 -0.49 4.04 -14.76
C ARG A 334 -1.62 4.90 -15.33
N THR A 335 -2.19 4.49 -16.45
CA THR A 335 -3.46 5.06 -16.91
C THR A 335 -4.46 4.86 -15.78
N PHE A 336 -5.20 5.94 -15.44
CA PHE A 336 -6.38 5.84 -14.56
C PHE A 336 -7.10 4.53 -14.84
N ILE A 337 -7.59 3.86 -13.81
CA ILE A 337 -8.34 2.61 -13.94
C ILE A 337 -9.58 2.93 -14.76
N MET A 338 -9.43 2.84 -16.08
CA MET A 338 -10.55 3.06 -17.01
C MET A 338 -11.50 1.87 -16.89
N PRO A 339 -12.77 2.09 -16.64
CA PRO A 339 -13.74 1.02 -16.56
C PRO A 339 -13.97 0.43 -17.96
N GLY A 340 -13.69 -0.86 -18.12
CA GLY A 340 -13.98 -1.60 -19.35
C GLY A 340 -12.85 -2.55 -19.79
N GLN A 341 -13.21 -3.78 -20.11
CA GLN A 341 -12.26 -4.83 -20.50
C GLN A 341 -11.47 -4.49 -21.77
N ALA A 342 -12.11 -3.90 -22.77
CA ALA A 342 -11.47 -3.51 -24.03
C ALA A 342 -10.41 -2.39 -23.87
N GLN A 343 -10.57 -1.49 -22.89
CA GLN A 343 -9.60 -0.43 -22.62
C GLN A 343 -8.41 -0.93 -21.80
N ARG A 344 -8.60 -1.96 -20.97
CA ARG A 344 -7.51 -2.63 -20.23
C ARG A 344 -6.57 -3.38 -21.19
N ILE A 345 -7.10 -4.03 -22.23
CA ILE A 345 -6.34 -4.72 -23.28
C ILE A 345 -5.37 -3.76 -23.98
N SER A 346 -5.81 -2.57 -24.35
CA SER A 346 -4.95 -1.57 -24.98
C SER A 346 -3.89 -0.99 -24.03
N SER A 347 -4.10 -1.06 -22.70
CA SER A 347 -3.23 -0.44 -21.71
C SER A 347 -1.93 -1.21 -21.45
N VAL A 348 -1.96 -2.55 -21.45
CA VAL A 348 -0.75 -3.36 -21.26
C VAL A 348 0.17 -3.23 -22.47
N ARG A 349 -0.36 -3.33 -23.69
CA ARG A 349 0.42 -3.15 -24.93
C ARG A 349 1.06 -1.76 -25.08
N ARG A 350 0.51 -0.71 -24.45
CA ARG A 350 1.13 0.62 -24.41
C ARG A 350 2.29 0.68 -23.41
N LYS A 351 2.23 -0.12 -22.35
CA LYS A 351 3.20 -0.10 -21.25
C LYS A 351 4.36 -1.05 -21.45
N LEU A 352 4.14 -2.17 -22.12
CA LEU A 352 5.14 -3.20 -22.34
C LEU A 352 5.33 -3.45 -23.83
N ASN A 353 6.59 -3.69 -24.22
CA ASN A 353 6.94 -4.15 -25.55
C ASN A 353 7.84 -5.39 -25.44
N THR A 354 7.78 -6.27 -26.45
CA THR A 354 8.57 -7.52 -26.48
C THR A 354 9.88 -7.34 -27.25
N ILE A 355 10.95 -7.94 -26.72
CA ILE A 355 12.20 -8.16 -27.47
C ILE A 355 12.06 -9.47 -28.22
N LYS A 356 11.59 -9.42 -29.47
CA LYS A 356 11.24 -10.60 -30.27
C LYS A 356 12.32 -11.67 -30.32
N ALA A 357 13.61 -11.30 -30.35
CA ALA A 357 14.75 -12.23 -30.38
C ALA A 357 14.80 -13.16 -29.15
N GLU A 358 14.22 -12.72 -28.01
CA GLU A 358 14.19 -13.52 -26.78
C GLU A 358 13.02 -14.52 -26.74
N PHE A 359 12.04 -14.39 -27.63
CA PHE A 359 10.88 -15.28 -27.71
C PHE A 359 10.90 -16.20 -28.91
N LYS A 360 11.41 -15.70 -30.06
CA LYS A 360 11.32 -16.42 -31.33
C LYS A 360 11.95 -17.80 -31.25
N ASP A 361 11.14 -18.81 -31.57
CA ASP A 361 11.50 -20.24 -31.63
C ASP A 361 11.94 -20.84 -30.27
N LYS A 362 11.66 -20.18 -29.12
CA LYS A 362 12.05 -20.62 -27.79
C LYS A 362 10.87 -21.11 -26.96
N ASN A 363 11.17 -22.02 -26.05
CA ASN A 363 10.31 -22.38 -24.93
C ASN A 363 10.67 -21.48 -23.73
N VAL A 364 9.76 -20.63 -23.31
CA VAL A 364 10.05 -19.57 -22.31
C VAL A 364 9.37 -19.87 -20.99
N LEU A 365 10.07 -19.65 -19.89
CA LEU A 365 9.50 -19.60 -18.54
C LEU A 365 9.28 -18.12 -18.19
N LEU A 366 8.02 -17.69 -18.19
CA LEU A 366 7.61 -16.37 -17.71
C LEU A 366 7.45 -16.41 -16.18
N VAL A 367 7.94 -15.39 -15.51
CA VAL A 367 7.83 -15.25 -14.05
C VAL A 367 7.12 -13.94 -13.72
N ASP A 368 6.04 -14.02 -12.96
CA ASP A 368 5.33 -12.85 -12.45
C ASP A 368 5.25 -12.89 -10.91
N ASP A 369 4.98 -11.75 -10.29
CA ASP A 369 4.81 -11.68 -8.82
C ASP A 369 3.51 -12.34 -8.36
N SER A 370 2.43 -12.17 -9.10
CA SER A 370 1.11 -12.71 -8.74
C SER A 370 0.12 -12.70 -9.92
N ILE A 371 -0.88 -13.57 -9.86
CA ILE A 371 -2.00 -13.60 -10.80
C ILE A 371 -3.28 -13.27 -10.05
N VAL A 372 -3.92 -12.13 -10.37
CA VAL A 372 -5.16 -11.68 -9.70
C VAL A 372 -6.38 -11.98 -10.55
N ARG A 373 -6.61 -11.22 -11.63
CA ARG A 373 -7.75 -11.41 -12.55
C ARG A 373 -7.42 -12.29 -13.77
N GLY A 374 -6.15 -12.54 -14.00
CA GLY A 374 -5.64 -13.26 -15.18
C GLY A 374 -5.57 -12.45 -16.47
N THR A 375 -6.31 -11.35 -16.61
CA THR A 375 -6.34 -10.55 -17.85
C THR A 375 -4.99 -9.96 -18.25
N THR A 376 -4.17 -9.56 -17.29
CA THR A 376 -2.80 -9.07 -17.54
C THR A 376 -1.90 -10.22 -17.97
N SER A 377 -1.98 -11.36 -17.29
CA SER A 377 -1.21 -12.56 -17.59
C SER A 377 -1.55 -13.11 -18.98
N GLU A 378 -2.85 -13.18 -19.35
CA GLU A 378 -3.33 -13.54 -20.69
C GLU A 378 -2.70 -12.64 -21.77
N GLN A 379 -2.69 -11.33 -21.57
CA GLN A 379 -2.11 -10.38 -22.52
C GLN A 379 -0.59 -10.53 -22.65
N ILE A 380 0.12 -10.78 -21.55
CA ILE A 380 1.55 -11.03 -21.54
C ILE A 380 1.87 -12.31 -22.32
N VAL A 381 1.07 -13.36 -22.10
CA VAL A 381 1.18 -14.63 -22.81
C VAL A 381 0.91 -14.44 -24.32
N GLU A 382 -0.14 -13.69 -24.68
CA GLU A 382 -0.46 -13.36 -26.08
C GLU A 382 0.68 -12.57 -26.75
N MET A 383 1.30 -11.63 -26.03
CA MET A 383 2.47 -10.89 -26.52
C MET A 383 3.67 -11.81 -26.75
N ALA A 384 3.94 -12.74 -25.84
CA ALA A 384 5.02 -13.73 -25.98
C ALA A 384 4.77 -14.68 -27.18
N ARG A 385 3.53 -15.18 -27.32
CA ARG A 385 3.12 -16.00 -28.49
C ARG A 385 3.30 -15.22 -29.80
N SER A 386 2.81 -13.97 -29.85
CA SER A 386 2.95 -13.09 -31.01
C SER A 386 4.42 -12.76 -31.37
N ALA A 387 5.30 -12.79 -30.36
CA ALA A 387 6.75 -12.64 -30.56
C ALA A 387 7.45 -13.93 -31.00
N GLY A 388 6.73 -15.06 -31.10
CA GLY A 388 7.22 -16.32 -31.65
C GLY A 388 7.63 -17.38 -30.63
N ALA A 389 7.20 -17.28 -29.37
CA ALA A 389 7.41 -18.32 -28.37
C ALA A 389 6.70 -19.62 -28.77
N LYS A 390 7.40 -20.77 -28.68
CA LYS A 390 6.88 -22.11 -29.02
C LYS A 390 6.04 -22.66 -27.86
N LYS A 391 6.66 -22.74 -26.67
CA LYS A 391 5.99 -23.12 -25.43
C LYS A 391 6.13 -22.00 -24.41
N ILE A 392 5.11 -21.82 -23.59
CA ILE A 392 5.11 -20.84 -22.49
C ILE A 392 4.79 -21.57 -21.20
N TYR A 393 5.79 -21.64 -20.33
CA TYR A 393 5.66 -21.99 -18.93
C TYR A 393 5.46 -20.72 -18.14
N PHE A 394 4.64 -20.73 -17.10
CA PHE A 394 4.38 -19.56 -16.27
C PHE A 394 4.52 -19.89 -14.80
N ALA A 395 5.24 -19.06 -14.06
CA ALA A 395 5.44 -19.19 -12.63
C ALA A 395 4.97 -17.92 -11.91
N SER A 396 4.13 -18.08 -10.89
CA SER A 396 3.70 -17.01 -9.98
C SER A 396 4.47 -17.11 -8.67
N ALA A 397 5.11 -16.00 -8.25
CA ALA A 397 5.83 -15.94 -6.98
C ALA A 397 4.91 -15.90 -5.75
N ALA A 398 3.63 -15.59 -5.95
CA ALA A 398 2.59 -15.72 -4.94
C ALA A 398 1.76 -16.98 -5.15
N PRO A 399 1.16 -17.55 -4.09
CA PRO A 399 0.09 -18.54 -4.20
C PRO A 399 -1.14 -18.01 -4.94
N GLU A 400 -2.11 -18.88 -5.20
CA GLU A 400 -3.36 -18.51 -5.84
C GLU A 400 -4.16 -17.54 -4.97
N ILE A 401 -4.49 -16.36 -5.52
CA ILE A 401 -5.32 -15.35 -4.87
C ILE A 401 -6.79 -15.74 -5.02
N ARG A 402 -7.40 -16.20 -3.94
CA ARG A 402 -8.76 -16.75 -3.90
C ARG A 402 -9.77 -15.87 -3.17
N TYR A 403 -9.30 -14.92 -2.36
CA TYR A 403 -10.16 -14.11 -1.50
C TYR A 403 -9.85 -12.62 -1.63
N PRO A 404 -10.84 -11.73 -1.46
CA PRO A 404 -10.61 -10.29 -1.52
C PRO A 404 -9.83 -9.80 -0.30
N ASN A 405 -9.00 -8.76 -0.48
CA ASN A 405 -8.38 -8.07 0.64
C ASN A 405 -9.36 -7.04 1.24
N VAL A 406 -9.36 -6.92 2.59
CA VAL A 406 -10.18 -5.96 3.33
C VAL A 406 -9.34 -4.92 4.08
N TYR A 407 -8.02 -4.99 3.99
CA TYR A 407 -7.06 -4.21 4.77
C TYR A 407 -6.33 -3.12 3.96
N GLY A 408 -6.92 -2.65 2.87
CA GLY A 408 -6.40 -1.51 2.11
C GLY A 408 -5.71 -1.86 0.78
N ILE A 409 -5.86 -3.09 0.29
CA ILE A 409 -5.53 -3.44 -1.10
C ILE A 409 -6.83 -3.42 -1.92
N ASP A 410 -6.84 -2.66 -3.04
CA ASP A 410 -7.97 -2.72 -3.98
C ASP A 410 -7.90 -4.02 -4.78
N MET A 411 -8.51 -5.05 -4.23
CA MET A 411 -8.72 -6.30 -4.93
C MET A 411 -10.14 -6.37 -5.50
N PRO A 412 -10.32 -7.05 -6.64
CA PRO A 412 -11.63 -7.23 -7.25
C PRO A 412 -12.56 -8.04 -6.35
N SER A 413 -13.85 -8.10 -6.73
CA SER A 413 -14.80 -9.01 -6.11
C SER A 413 -14.33 -10.45 -6.28
N ARG A 414 -14.79 -11.34 -5.39
CA ARG A 414 -14.37 -12.75 -5.36
C ARG A 414 -14.55 -13.45 -6.73
N ASP A 415 -15.65 -13.16 -7.42
CA ASP A 415 -15.97 -13.76 -8.72
C ASP A 415 -15.07 -13.29 -9.86
N GLU A 416 -14.38 -12.16 -9.67
CA GLU A 416 -13.41 -11.61 -10.64
C GLU A 416 -11.98 -12.13 -10.41
N LEU A 417 -11.74 -12.89 -9.31
CA LEU A 417 -10.45 -13.54 -9.05
C LEU A 417 -10.34 -14.79 -9.91
N ILE A 418 -9.25 -14.90 -10.70
CA ILE A 418 -9.11 -16.03 -11.64
C ILE A 418 -9.03 -17.37 -10.90
N ALA A 419 -8.43 -17.41 -9.72
CA ALA A 419 -8.25 -18.64 -8.94
C ALA A 419 -9.47 -19.03 -8.09
N TYR A 420 -10.52 -18.19 -8.07
CA TYR A 420 -11.73 -18.53 -7.33
C TYR A 420 -12.49 -19.66 -7.99
N GLY A 421 -12.64 -20.79 -7.26
CA GLY A 421 -13.36 -21.99 -7.73
C GLY A 421 -12.64 -22.76 -8.86
N ARG A 422 -11.37 -22.47 -9.15
CA ARG A 422 -10.61 -23.10 -10.22
C ARG A 422 -9.34 -23.77 -9.69
N ASN A 423 -8.94 -24.83 -10.36
CA ASN A 423 -7.65 -25.49 -10.16
C ASN A 423 -6.57 -24.86 -11.08
N VAL A 424 -5.31 -25.27 -10.91
CA VAL A 424 -4.16 -24.72 -11.63
C VAL A 424 -4.25 -24.96 -13.13
N ASP A 425 -4.74 -26.15 -13.56
CA ASP A 425 -4.85 -26.49 -14.98
C ASP A 425 -5.92 -25.64 -15.68
N GLU A 426 -7.05 -25.41 -15.03
CA GLU A 426 -8.12 -24.53 -15.53
C GLU A 426 -7.63 -23.07 -15.64
N ILE A 427 -6.79 -22.61 -14.71
CA ILE A 427 -6.19 -21.27 -14.78
C ILE A 427 -5.19 -21.22 -15.92
N ALA A 428 -4.36 -22.26 -16.11
CA ALA A 428 -3.38 -22.34 -17.19
C ALA A 428 -4.06 -22.26 -18.57
N GLU A 429 -5.17 -22.97 -18.74
CA GLU A 429 -5.98 -22.92 -19.97
C GLU A 429 -6.54 -21.50 -20.21
N LEU A 430 -7.08 -20.86 -19.18
CA LEU A 430 -7.66 -19.51 -19.28
C LEU A 430 -6.64 -18.44 -19.66
N ILE A 431 -5.41 -18.51 -19.15
CA ILE A 431 -4.34 -17.55 -19.49
C ILE A 431 -3.54 -17.97 -20.73
N GLY A 432 -3.80 -19.16 -21.28
CA GLY A 432 -3.22 -19.65 -22.55
C GLY A 432 -1.78 -20.14 -22.46
N VAL A 433 -1.36 -20.69 -21.31
CA VAL A 433 -0.02 -21.23 -21.08
C VAL A 433 0.01 -22.76 -21.18
N ASP A 434 1.17 -23.32 -21.50
CA ASP A 434 1.36 -24.77 -21.61
C ASP A 434 1.50 -25.44 -20.22
N LYS A 435 2.08 -24.73 -19.24
CA LYS A 435 2.14 -25.15 -17.83
C LYS A 435 2.16 -23.93 -16.93
N LEU A 436 1.55 -24.06 -15.75
CA LEU A 436 1.46 -23.04 -14.71
C LEU A 436 1.90 -23.62 -13.37
N ILE A 437 2.62 -22.83 -12.59
CA ILE A 437 2.98 -23.15 -11.21
C ILE A 437 2.84 -21.92 -10.31
N PHE A 438 2.34 -22.12 -9.12
CA PHE A 438 2.26 -21.11 -8.06
C PHE A 438 3.22 -21.45 -6.94
N GLN A 439 3.67 -20.43 -6.22
CA GLN A 439 4.41 -20.60 -4.97
C GLN A 439 3.53 -21.24 -3.90
N ASP A 440 4.14 -22.01 -2.99
CA ASP A 440 3.47 -22.50 -1.80
C ASP A 440 3.38 -21.41 -0.73
N LEU A 441 2.25 -21.34 0.00
CA LEU A 441 2.08 -20.34 1.06
C LEU A 441 3.15 -20.47 2.17
N THR A 442 3.48 -21.69 2.56
CA THR A 442 4.53 -21.95 3.54
C THR A 442 5.89 -21.46 3.03
N ALA A 443 6.23 -21.77 1.78
CA ALA A 443 7.48 -21.32 1.17
C ALA A 443 7.55 -19.79 1.06
N LEU A 444 6.42 -19.13 0.76
CA LEU A 444 6.31 -17.68 0.71
C LEU A 444 6.57 -17.05 2.10
N THR A 445 5.87 -17.49 3.12
CA THR A 445 6.01 -16.94 4.49
C THR A 445 7.40 -17.20 5.06
N GLU A 446 7.93 -18.41 4.89
CA GLU A 446 9.31 -18.74 5.28
C GLU A 446 10.37 -17.87 4.58
N SER A 447 10.14 -17.48 3.30
CA SER A 447 11.06 -16.60 2.57
C SER A 447 11.21 -15.22 3.24
N VAL A 448 10.15 -14.73 3.89
CA VAL A 448 10.17 -13.48 4.66
C VAL A 448 10.75 -13.72 6.06
N GLN A 449 10.38 -14.82 6.72
CA GLN A 449 10.85 -15.17 8.06
C GLN A 449 12.36 -15.47 8.14
N LEU A 450 12.99 -15.87 7.02
CA LEU A 450 14.45 -16.03 6.96
C LEU A 450 15.19 -14.73 7.30
N GLU A 451 14.62 -13.58 6.95
CA GLU A 451 15.20 -12.27 7.25
C GLU A 451 14.88 -11.79 8.67
N ASN A 452 13.68 -12.12 9.19
CA ASN A 452 13.30 -11.80 10.56
C ASN A 452 12.46 -12.93 11.19
N PRO A 453 13.10 -13.89 11.90
CA PRO A 453 12.41 -15.00 12.55
C PRO A 453 11.46 -14.59 13.69
N ALA A 454 11.51 -13.32 14.15
CA ALA A 454 10.61 -12.83 15.19
C ALA A 454 9.17 -12.64 14.68
N ILE A 455 8.96 -12.52 13.36
CA ILE A 455 7.62 -12.45 12.75
C ILE A 455 6.99 -13.84 12.78
N GLN A 456 6.00 -14.04 13.65
CA GLN A 456 5.34 -15.34 13.85
C GLN A 456 4.21 -15.59 12.86
N GLY A 457 3.61 -14.55 12.28
CA GLY A 457 2.49 -14.64 11.36
C GLY A 457 2.41 -13.48 10.40
N PHE A 458 1.56 -13.63 9.38
CA PHE A 458 1.33 -12.62 8.36
C PHE A 458 -0.17 -12.51 8.06
N ASP A 459 -0.61 -11.33 7.58
CA ASP A 459 -1.87 -11.27 6.87
C ASP A 459 -1.73 -11.97 5.50
N CYS A 460 -2.24 -13.19 5.44
CA CYS A 460 -2.32 -14.02 4.25
C CYS A 460 -3.78 -14.20 3.76
N SER A 461 -4.69 -13.35 4.20
CA SER A 461 -6.14 -13.49 3.99
C SER A 461 -6.55 -13.66 2.53
N VAL A 462 -5.81 -13.08 1.59
CA VAL A 462 -6.09 -13.21 0.14
C VAL A 462 -5.87 -14.63 -0.40
N PHE A 463 -5.09 -15.44 0.29
CA PHE A 463 -4.84 -16.84 -0.06
C PHE A 463 -5.73 -17.79 0.74
N THR A 464 -5.89 -17.55 2.04
CA THR A 464 -6.53 -18.46 3.00
C THR A 464 -8.01 -18.17 3.24
N GLY A 465 -8.44 -16.91 3.10
CA GLY A 465 -9.76 -16.44 3.53
C GLY A 465 -9.89 -16.24 5.05
N GLU A 466 -8.78 -16.39 5.78
CA GLU A 466 -8.72 -16.13 7.21
C GLU A 466 -8.26 -14.69 7.45
N TYR A 467 -9.11 -13.89 8.08
CA TYR A 467 -8.86 -12.47 8.32
C TYR A 467 -8.44 -12.25 9.77
N ILE A 468 -7.25 -11.69 9.99
CA ILE A 468 -6.59 -11.61 11.31
C ILE A 468 -7.32 -10.74 12.33
N THR A 469 -8.15 -9.79 11.90
CA THR A 469 -8.98 -8.98 12.82
C THR A 469 -10.14 -9.74 13.44
N GLY A 470 -10.51 -10.92 12.88
CA GLY A 470 -11.53 -11.82 13.41
C GLY A 470 -12.98 -11.33 13.28
N ASP A 471 -13.21 -10.16 12.68
CA ASP A 471 -14.54 -9.53 12.56
C ASP A 471 -15.13 -9.60 11.14
N ILE A 472 -14.49 -10.34 10.23
CA ILE A 472 -14.93 -10.43 8.83
C ILE A 472 -15.88 -11.61 8.64
N SER A 473 -17.16 -11.30 8.47
CA SER A 473 -18.18 -12.30 8.20
C SER A 473 -18.42 -12.52 6.70
N PRO A 474 -19.04 -13.62 6.29
CA PRO A 474 -19.45 -13.83 4.89
C PRO A 474 -20.33 -12.69 4.36
N GLU A 475 -21.26 -12.18 5.18
CA GLU A 475 -22.15 -11.06 4.83
C GLU A 475 -21.38 -9.76 4.59
N TYR A 476 -20.32 -9.54 5.37
CA TYR A 476 -19.40 -8.41 5.14
C TYR A 476 -18.71 -8.51 3.78
N LEU A 477 -18.22 -9.70 3.43
CA LEU A 477 -17.59 -9.94 2.13
C LEU A 477 -18.54 -9.78 0.96
N GLU A 478 -19.80 -10.25 1.07
CA GLU A 478 -20.85 -10.03 0.07
C GLU A 478 -21.17 -8.54 -0.12
N LYS A 479 -21.27 -7.81 0.99
CA LYS A 479 -21.47 -6.35 0.94
C LYS A 479 -20.33 -5.63 0.23
N ILE A 480 -19.09 -5.99 0.52
CA ILE A 480 -17.91 -5.44 -0.19
C ILE A 480 -17.94 -5.82 -1.66
N ALA A 481 -18.27 -7.06 -2.01
CA ALA A 481 -18.34 -7.52 -3.40
C ALA A 481 -19.31 -6.66 -4.21
N THR A 482 -20.51 -6.39 -3.66
CA THR A 482 -21.50 -5.52 -4.32
C THR A 482 -21.02 -4.06 -4.48
N GLN A 483 -20.19 -3.59 -3.58
CA GLN A 483 -19.65 -2.22 -3.62
C GLN A 483 -18.41 -2.08 -4.53
N ARG A 484 -17.61 -3.13 -4.71
CA ARG A 484 -16.36 -3.10 -5.46
C ARG A 484 -16.46 -3.56 -6.91
N ASN A 485 -17.59 -4.10 -7.34
CA ASN A 485 -17.77 -4.54 -8.72
C ASN A 485 -17.69 -3.35 -9.70
N ASP A 486 -17.28 -3.61 -10.94
CA ASP A 486 -17.06 -2.58 -11.96
C ASP A 486 -18.31 -1.71 -12.24
N ASN A 487 -19.51 -2.27 -12.08
CA ASN A 487 -20.75 -1.53 -12.27
C ASN A 487 -21.01 -0.52 -11.13
N ALA A 488 -20.70 -0.89 -9.89
CA ALA A 488 -20.79 0.03 -8.75
C ALA A 488 -19.75 1.14 -8.83
N LYS A 489 -18.51 0.84 -9.31
CA LYS A 489 -17.49 1.85 -9.57
C LYS A 489 -17.95 2.87 -10.62
N LYS A 490 -18.48 2.42 -11.76
CA LYS A 490 -19.05 3.31 -12.81
C LYS A 490 -20.19 4.18 -12.32
N LYS A 491 -21.05 3.64 -11.44
CA LYS A 491 -22.18 4.39 -10.89
C LYS A 491 -21.72 5.50 -9.93
N ARG A 492 -20.69 5.25 -9.13
CA ARG A 492 -20.09 6.25 -8.24
C ARG A 492 -19.37 7.35 -9.00
N GLU A 493 -18.61 7.02 -10.04
CA GLU A 493 -17.93 8.00 -10.91
C GLU A 493 -18.94 8.96 -11.55
N LYS A 494 -20.12 8.47 -11.98
CA LYS A 494 -21.21 9.32 -12.50
C LYS A 494 -21.85 10.20 -11.42
N GLN A 495 -21.86 9.78 -10.16
CA GLN A 495 -22.43 10.54 -9.04
C GLN A 495 -21.44 11.56 -8.46
N ALA A 496 -20.13 11.31 -8.54
CA ALA A 496 -19.08 12.22 -8.10
C ALA A 496 -18.94 13.49 -8.96
N SER A 497 -19.64 13.57 -10.10
CA SER A 497 -19.69 14.77 -10.92
C SER A 497 -20.65 15.86 -10.39
N ASN A 498 -21.31 15.61 -9.26
CA ASN A 498 -22.17 16.61 -8.60
C ASN A 498 -21.33 17.50 -7.68
N LEU A 499 -21.67 18.79 -7.64
CA LEU A 499 -21.04 19.82 -6.81
C LEU A 499 -20.85 19.34 -5.35
N GLU A 500 -19.61 19.26 -4.92
CA GLU A 500 -19.22 18.95 -3.55
C GLU A 500 -18.95 20.23 -2.75
N ILE A 501 -19.09 20.18 -1.42
CA ILE A 501 -18.90 21.35 -0.55
C ILE A 501 -17.45 21.87 -0.59
N TYR A 502 -16.50 21.01 -0.91
CA TYR A 502 -15.11 21.38 -1.13
C TYR A 502 -14.89 21.69 -2.63
N ASN A 503 -15.33 22.89 -3.04
CA ASN A 503 -15.01 23.37 -4.37
C ASN A 503 -13.51 23.63 -4.51
N GLU A 504 -13.00 23.29 -5.69
CA GLU A 504 -11.67 23.69 -6.13
C GLU A 504 -11.54 25.22 -6.04
N GLN A 505 -10.63 25.72 -5.26
CA GLN A 505 -10.09 27.08 -5.35
C GLN A 505 -8.64 27.02 -5.80
#